data_b3a9428aa860adc7aeec6f0e6d240fec
#
_entry.id   b3a9428aa860adc7aeec6f0e6d240fec
#
_cell.length_a   1.000
_cell.length_b   1.000
_cell.length_c   1.000
_cell.angle_alpha   90.00
_cell.angle_beta   90.00
_cell.angle_gamma   90.00
#
_symmetry.space_group_name_H-M   'P 1'
#
loop_
_entity.id
_entity.type
_entity.pdbx_description
1 polymer ?
#
loop_
_entity_poly.entity_id
_entity_poly.type
_entity_poly.pdbx_seq_one_letter_code
_entity_poly.pdbx_strand_id
1 'polypeptide(L)'
;MIIKLEPINDNNIDAVLSLSVREDQPFVAPNDVSLRQADEANAEDPGTARPFAIYADDHLVGFCMFAFAPKARDPEDRYWLWRFMIDKSEQDKGYGQAALAEIIRYFRENGADRLYLSTEPENERGLHVYHKAGFRETGTISEDEAVLMRMLKGPNKTIKEFYGINVNERLRIKRKKGYGVSIAVFDGEDLDTYCAGSGRFGRDFPVNPDMLFQAGSVSKPMFALTLLRYVDKGLIDLDADISGVVPEFIKKGPVTFAALLSHTAGFNLHGFPGYRADHEPLSLEDVLNGKGNTPKLRRIRPYGKQHMYSGGGYTLAELTFTRLTGVTLREAFQKEVAETLGLKRTGFFQPLDEELASNAAFGGRLAEKEDPAHGYHYYPEHAAAGLWTTPKELVKIGRALSKSYREGGLLRKETARRMMTPVMDSYGLGIQNLRGDIGYHDGWNEGFLTTWMFSLREDLCVAVMFNRSTDELDWKQSYIAIDLFQTAEEDLAEKPGKGRLKALCGKYEHPDDAEICVDEVFMQDGKLYAKFLGDDGEFTSQLYPIGKKTFGRKGGFSKLTFGKDCVTYNDLSCKKL
;
A
#
# COMPACT_ATOMS: atom_id res chain seq x y z
N MET A 1 23.65 9.57 2.26
CA MET A 1 24.43 8.58 1.48
C MET A 1 23.80 8.49 0.10
N ILE A 2 24.52 8.97 -0.89
CA ILE A 2 24.13 8.93 -2.31
C ILE A 2 25.07 7.94 -2.99
N ILE A 3 24.54 6.92 -3.62
CA ILE A 3 25.32 5.97 -4.44
C ILE A 3 25.37 6.48 -5.88
N LYS A 4 26.58 6.42 -6.48
CA LYS A 4 26.80 6.73 -7.89
C LYS A 4 27.52 5.56 -8.56
N LEU A 5 27.10 5.22 -9.78
CA LEU A 5 27.79 4.27 -10.64
C LEU A 5 28.56 5.06 -11.71
N GLU A 6 29.88 5.02 -11.65
CA GLU A 6 30.75 5.73 -12.60
C GLU A 6 31.43 4.72 -13.53
N PRO A 7 31.35 4.90 -14.86
CA PRO A 7 32.07 4.04 -15.80
C PRO A 7 33.57 4.00 -15.48
N ILE A 8 34.19 2.83 -15.70
CA ILE A 8 35.64 2.71 -15.55
C ILE A 8 36.36 3.53 -16.59
N ASN A 9 37.37 4.29 -16.18
CA ASN A 9 38.19 5.15 -16.98
C ASN A 9 39.61 5.30 -16.39
N ASP A 10 40.50 5.99 -17.06
CA ASP A 10 41.90 6.16 -16.65
C ASP A 10 42.09 6.81 -15.26
N ASN A 11 41.07 7.52 -14.74
CA ASN A 11 41.17 8.19 -13.44
C ASN A 11 40.75 7.28 -12.27
N ASN A 12 39.99 6.21 -12.52
CA ASN A 12 39.46 5.37 -11.44
C ASN A 12 39.90 3.88 -11.52
N ILE A 13 40.51 3.45 -12.63
CA ILE A 13 40.86 2.04 -12.87
C ILE A 13 41.84 1.52 -11.81
N ASP A 14 42.90 2.26 -11.48
CA ASP A 14 43.89 1.82 -10.50
C ASP A 14 43.29 1.65 -9.10
N ALA A 15 42.39 2.58 -8.73
CA ALA A 15 41.69 2.50 -7.46
C ALA A 15 40.73 1.28 -7.43
N VAL A 16 40.01 1.00 -8.52
CA VAL A 16 39.14 -0.17 -8.62
C VAL A 16 39.94 -1.49 -8.57
N LEU A 17 41.11 -1.55 -9.21
CA LEU A 17 41.98 -2.72 -9.16
C LEU A 17 42.53 -2.99 -7.74
N SER A 18 42.61 -1.97 -6.89
CA SER A 18 43.05 -2.12 -5.49
C SER A 18 41.97 -2.65 -4.55
N LEU A 19 40.70 -2.65 -4.94
CA LEU A 19 39.59 -3.15 -4.13
C LEU A 19 39.68 -4.67 -3.95
N SER A 20 39.31 -5.15 -2.77
CA SER A 20 39.32 -6.57 -2.44
C SER A 20 38.20 -6.92 -1.48
N VAL A 21 37.75 -8.18 -1.54
CA VAL A 21 36.80 -8.74 -0.57
C VAL A 21 37.53 -9.40 0.61
N ARG A 22 36.79 -9.80 1.63
CA ARG A 22 37.33 -10.55 2.78
C ARG A 22 37.75 -11.96 2.35
N GLU A 23 38.70 -12.53 3.07
CA GLU A 23 39.24 -13.88 2.78
C GLU A 23 38.18 -14.99 2.85
N ASP A 24 37.11 -14.77 3.64
CA ASP A 24 35.97 -15.68 3.76
C ASP A 24 34.94 -15.53 2.62
N GLN A 25 35.27 -14.78 1.57
CA GLN A 25 34.41 -14.55 0.41
C GLN A 25 35.11 -14.97 -0.91
N PRO A 26 35.39 -16.28 -1.10
CA PRO A 26 36.09 -16.78 -2.30
C PRO A 26 35.23 -16.68 -3.58
N PHE A 27 33.97 -16.30 -3.47
CA PHE A 27 32.98 -16.29 -4.54
C PHE A 27 33.08 -15.09 -5.49
N VAL A 28 34.04 -14.20 -5.29
CA VAL A 28 34.15 -12.95 -6.08
C VAL A 28 35.44 -13.01 -6.90
N ALA A 29 35.30 -12.98 -8.22
CA ALA A 29 36.45 -12.90 -9.12
C ALA A 29 37.22 -11.58 -8.91
N PRO A 30 38.58 -11.62 -9.02
CA PRO A 30 39.40 -10.42 -8.98
C PRO A 30 38.99 -9.37 -10.04
N ASN A 31 39.11 -8.07 -9.72
CA ASN A 31 38.65 -7.02 -10.62
C ASN A 31 39.47 -6.94 -11.92
N ASP A 32 40.75 -7.30 -11.92
CA ASP A 32 41.57 -7.39 -13.14
C ASP A 32 41.08 -8.48 -14.11
N VAL A 33 40.63 -9.61 -13.57
CA VAL A 33 40.00 -10.69 -14.35
C VAL A 33 38.67 -10.18 -14.93
N SER A 34 37.88 -9.53 -14.12
CA SER A 34 36.56 -9.00 -14.53
C SER A 34 36.68 -7.94 -15.62
N LEU A 35 37.65 -7.03 -15.51
CA LEU A 35 37.87 -6.00 -16.54
C LEU A 35 38.39 -6.59 -17.85
N ARG A 36 39.27 -7.56 -17.81
CA ARG A 36 39.72 -8.29 -19.01
C ARG A 36 38.55 -9.01 -19.70
N GLN A 37 37.68 -9.68 -18.94
CA GLN A 37 36.46 -10.29 -19.49
C GLN A 37 35.52 -9.25 -20.13
N ALA A 38 35.45 -8.05 -19.56
CA ALA A 38 34.70 -6.96 -20.15
C ALA A 38 35.26 -6.51 -21.51
N ASP A 39 36.59 -6.40 -21.60
CA ASP A 39 37.28 -6.05 -22.85
C ASP A 39 37.06 -7.13 -23.94
N GLU A 40 37.18 -8.41 -23.58
CA GLU A 40 36.93 -9.53 -24.48
C GLU A 40 35.49 -9.53 -25.00
N ALA A 41 34.48 -9.39 -24.12
CA ALA A 41 33.07 -9.35 -24.50
C ALA A 41 32.73 -8.14 -25.36
N ASN A 42 33.30 -6.98 -25.05
CA ASN A 42 33.10 -5.76 -25.85
C ASN A 42 33.83 -5.75 -27.18
N ALA A 43 34.88 -6.58 -27.34
CA ALA A 43 35.52 -6.78 -28.63
C ALA A 43 34.65 -7.60 -29.59
N GLU A 44 33.83 -8.51 -29.06
CA GLU A 44 32.88 -9.32 -29.83
C GLU A 44 31.59 -8.53 -30.14
N ASP A 45 30.96 -7.92 -29.12
CA ASP A 45 29.75 -7.10 -29.27
C ASP A 45 29.86 -5.83 -28.39
N PRO A 46 30.19 -4.66 -29.00
CA PRO A 46 30.46 -3.43 -28.26
C PRO A 46 29.32 -2.97 -27.37
N GLY A 47 29.61 -2.75 -26.08
CA GLY A 47 28.67 -2.26 -25.09
C GLY A 47 27.87 -3.34 -24.36
N THR A 48 28.18 -4.62 -24.63
CA THR A 48 27.58 -5.75 -23.90
C THR A 48 28.07 -5.82 -22.47
N ALA A 49 29.37 -5.68 -22.21
CA ALA A 49 29.91 -5.61 -20.86
C ALA A 49 30.08 -4.15 -20.40
N ARG A 50 29.53 -3.83 -19.23
CA ARG A 50 29.53 -2.47 -18.67
C ARG A 50 30.07 -2.49 -17.24
N PRO A 51 31.38 -2.26 -17.05
CA PRO A 51 32.00 -2.17 -15.74
C PRO A 51 31.82 -0.77 -15.14
N PHE A 52 31.53 -0.71 -13.81
CA PHE A 52 31.34 0.52 -13.05
C PHE A 52 32.06 0.48 -11.70
N ALA A 53 32.65 1.61 -11.32
CA ALA A 53 33.06 1.91 -9.96
C ALA A 53 31.82 2.37 -9.15
N ILE A 54 31.71 1.89 -7.93
CA ILE A 54 30.62 2.26 -7.01
C ILE A 54 31.13 3.27 -6.01
N TYR A 55 30.60 4.47 -6.04
CA TYR A 55 30.89 5.54 -5.08
C TYR A 55 29.73 5.75 -4.11
N ALA A 56 30.06 5.92 -2.83
CA ALA A 56 29.15 6.42 -1.82
C ALA A 56 29.54 7.87 -1.50
N ASP A 57 28.65 8.82 -1.85
CA ASP A 57 29.00 10.24 -1.97
C ASP A 57 30.19 10.40 -2.93
N ASP A 58 31.38 10.74 -2.48
CA ASP A 58 32.58 10.84 -3.33
C ASP A 58 33.65 9.80 -2.95
N HIS A 59 33.29 8.78 -2.18
CA HIS A 59 34.20 7.73 -1.71
C HIS A 59 33.98 6.43 -2.47
N LEU A 60 35.06 5.84 -3.06
CA LEU A 60 35.01 4.57 -3.76
C LEU A 60 34.76 3.44 -2.75
N VAL A 61 33.67 2.69 -2.91
CA VAL A 61 33.25 1.63 -1.97
C VAL A 61 33.14 0.24 -2.60
N GLY A 62 33.15 0.14 -3.94
CA GLY A 62 32.97 -1.15 -4.59
C GLY A 62 33.09 -1.09 -6.10
N PHE A 63 32.78 -2.25 -6.71
CA PHE A 63 32.78 -2.46 -8.16
C PHE A 63 31.58 -3.31 -8.55
N CYS A 64 31.03 -3.04 -9.74
CA CYS A 64 30.07 -3.91 -10.39
C CYS A 64 30.27 -3.96 -11.91
N MET A 65 29.79 -5.03 -12.54
CA MET A 65 29.82 -5.20 -13.98
C MET A 65 28.51 -5.81 -14.46
N PHE A 66 27.99 -5.29 -15.54
CA PHE A 66 26.75 -5.73 -16.16
C PHE A 66 27.01 -6.43 -17.49
N ALA A 67 26.23 -7.49 -17.78
CA ALA A 67 26.02 -7.93 -19.15
C ALA A 67 24.70 -7.30 -19.62
N PHE A 68 24.75 -6.53 -20.73
CA PHE A 68 23.64 -5.72 -21.22
C PHE A 68 23.45 -5.94 -22.72
N ALA A 69 22.64 -6.94 -23.09
CA ALA A 69 22.40 -7.37 -24.46
C ALA A 69 20.89 -7.29 -24.82
N PRO A 70 20.29 -6.08 -24.96
CA PRO A 70 18.84 -5.91 -25.14
C PRO A 70 18.29 -6.55 -26.41
N LYS A 71 19.15 -6.87 -27.37
CA LYS A 71 18.79 -7.50 -28.65
C LYS A 71 18.95 -9.02 -28.64
N ALA A 72 19.45 -9.61 -27.55
CA ALA A 72 19.56 -11.05 -27.45
C ALA A 72 18.20 -11.73 -27.67
N ARG A 73 18.22 -12.86 -28.39
CA ARG A 73 17.01 -13.60 -28.77
C ARG A 73 16.25 -14.07 -27.55
N ASP A 74 16.94 -14.68 -26.62
CA ASP A 74 16.34 -15.21 -25.43
C ASP A 74 16.31 -14.14 -24.32
N PRO A 75 15.16 -13.93 -23.67
CA PRO A 75 15.03 -12.91 -22.63
C PRO A 75 15.99 -13.12 -21.45
N GLU A 76 16.40 -14.36 -21.20
CA GLU A 76 17.31 -14.74 -20.13
C GLU A 76 18.74 -14.25 -20.37
N ASP A 77 19.14 -14.01 -21.62
CA ASP A 77 20.48 -13.57 -21.97
C ASP A 77 20.63 -12.04 -22.01
N ARG A 78 19.57 -11.29 -21.71
CA ARG A 78 19.56 -9.83 -21.99
C ARG A 78 20.21 -8.98 -20.93
N TYR A 79 19.98 -9.30 -19.66
CA TYR A 79 20.27 -8.37 -18.57
C TYR A 79 20.78 -9.11 -17.34
N TRP A 80 22.07 -8.99 -17.06
CA TRP A 80 22.72 -9.66 -15.93
C TRP A 80 23.55 -8.71 -15.09
N LEU A 81 23.45 -8.82 -13.77
CA LEU A 81 24.46 -8.33 -12.85
C LEU A 81 25.58 -9.39 -12.80
N TRP A 82 26.58 -9.20 -13.65
CA TRP A 82 27.64 -10.17 -13.88
C TRP A 82 28.67 -10.21 -12.76
N ARG A 83 29.00 -9.01 -12.19
CA ARG A 83 29.89 -8.89 -11.03
C ARG A 83 29.37 -7.84 -10.06
N PHE A 84 29.54 -8.12 -8.76
CA PHE A 84 29.18 -7.18 -7.71
C PHE A 84 30.00 -7.43 -6.45
N MET A 85 30.71 -6.40 -5.97
CA MET A 85 31.47 -6.47 -4.74
C MET A 85 31.51 -5.11 -4.03
N ILE A 86 31.62 -5.17 -2.71
CA ILE A 86 31.95 -4.03 -1.84
C ILE A 86 33.31 -4.32 -1.19
N ASP A 87 34.18 -3.31 -1.19
CA ASP A 87 35.51 -3.44 -0.59
C ASP A 87 35.42 -3.93 0.87
N LYS A 88 36.36 -4.75 1.27
CA LYS A 88 36.40 -5.36 2.62
C LYS A 88 36.35 -4.32 3.75
N SER A 89 36.94 -3.14 3.56
CA SER A 89 36.93 -2.03 4.53
C SER A 89 35.60 -1.30 4.60
N GLU A 90 34.75 -1.48 3.57
CA GLU A 90 33.48 -0.78 3.39
C GLU A 90 32.25 -1.67 3.62
N GLN A 91 32.47 -2.98 3.88
CA GLN A 91 31.39 -3.91 4.18
C GLN A 91 30.73 -3.62 5.54
N ASP A 92 29.50 -4.10 5.72
CA ASP A 92 28.66 -3.96 6.93
C ASP A 92 28.22 -2.52 7.26
N LYS A 93 28.44 -1.57 6.33
CA LYS A 93 28.01 -0.17 6.44
C LYS A 93 26.71 0.13 5.65
N GLY A 94 26.08 -0.88 5.07
CA GLY A 94 24.85 -0.74 4.26
C GLY A 94 25.08 -0.40 2.79
N TYR A 95 26.33 -0.21 2.36
CA TYR A 95 26.64 0.14 0.97
C TYR A 95 26.20 -0.91 -0.05
N GLY A 96 26.28 -2.19 0.29
CA GLY A 96 25.85 -3.27 -0.63
C GLY A 96 24.37 -3.18 -1.00
N GLN A 97 23.49 -2.96 -0.04
CA GLN A 97 22.06 -2.80 -0.31
C GLN A 97 21.76 -1.51 -1.09
N ALA A 98 22.43 -0.41 -0.73
CA ALA A 98 22.23 0.86 -1.41
C ALA A 98 22.77 0.81 -2.87
N ALA A 99 23.92 0.18 -3.10
CA ALA A 99 24.48 -0.03 -4.43
C ALA A 99 23.58 -0.93 -5.30
N LEU A 100 23.05 -2.01 -4.71
CA LEU A 100 22.15 -2.90 -5.43
C LEU A 100 20.83 -2.22 -5.83
N ALA A 101 20.30 -1.33 -4.99
CA ALA A 101 19.14 -0.51 -5.34
C ALA A 101 19.45 0.43 -6.53
N GLU A 102 20.63 1.03 -6.56
CA GLU A 102 21.07 1.89 -7.67
C GLU A 102 21.31 1.10 -8.97
N ILE A 103 21.89 -0.10 -8.86
CA ILE A 103 22.07 -1.02 -9.99
C ILE A 103 20.69 -1.38 -10.59
N ILE A 104 19.74 -1.75 -9.76
CA ILE A 104 18.36 -2.07 -10.18
C ILE A 104 17.73 -0.86 -10.87
N ARG A 105 17.92 0.35 -10.33
CA ARG A 105 17.44 1.59 -10.92
C ARG A 105 18.05 1.80 -12.31
N TYR A 106 19.36 1.59 -12.45
CA TYR A 106 20.07 1.71 -13.74
C TYR A 106 19.46 0.79 -14.81
N PHE A 107 19.28 -0.50 -14.51
CA PHE A 107 18.70 -1.44 -15.46
C PHE A 107 17.28 -1.05 -15.86
N ARG A 108 16.47 -0.64 -14.91
CA ARG A 108 15.10 -0.20 -15.16
C ARG A 108 15.02 1.04 -16.05
N GLU A 109 15.83 2.05 -15.77
CA GLU A 109 15.89 3.29 -16.57
C GLU A 109 16.40 3.04 -17.99
N ASN A 110 17.20 1.98 -18.19
CA ASN A 110 17.66 1.54 -19.50
C ASN A 110 16.75 0.49 -20.16
N GLY A 111 15.51 0.33 -19.69
CA GLY A 111 14.46 -0.43 -20.34
C GLY A 111 14.46 -1.94 -20.08
N ALA A 112 15.25 -2.42 -19.10
CA ALA A 112 15.21 -3.81 -18.71
C ALA A 112 13.89 -4.15 -18.01
N ASP A 113 13.28 -5.30 -18.37
CA ASP A 113 12.06 -5.82 -17.76
C ASP A 113 12.36 -6.84 -16.65
N ARG A 114 13.58 -7.34 -16.59
CA ARG A 114 14.09 -8.29 -15.60
C ARG A 114 15.58 -8.13 -15.42
N LEU A 115 16.12 -8.64 -14.32
CA LEU A 115 17.55 -8.66 -14.04
C LEU A 115 17.91 -10.01 -13.46
N TYR A 116 18.93 -10.65 -14.04
CA TYR A 116 19.48 -11.91 -13.57
C TYR A 116 20.79 -11.69 -12.85
N LEU A 117 21.13 -12.60 -11.98
CA LEU A 117 22.45 -12.80 -11.41
C LEU A 117 22.61 -14.30 -11.06
N SER A 118 23.84 -14.73 -10.86
CA SER A 118 24.13 -16.03 -10.31
C SER A 118 25.08 -15.92 -9.13
N THR A 119 25.05 -16.91 -8.26
CA THR A 119 25.97 -17.04 -7.13
C THR A 119 26.00 -18.47 -6.65
N GLU A 120 27.10 -18.87 -6.05
CA GLU A 120 27.23 -20.17 -5.41
C GLU A 120 26.18 -20.34 -4.31
N PRO A 121 25.57 -21.54 -4.19
CA PRO A 121 24.56 -21.82 -3.16
C PRO A 121 25.08 -21.63 -1.72
N GLU A 122 26.37 -21.77 -1.51
CA GLU A 122 27.05 -21.59 -0.23
C GLU A 122 27.31 -20.13 0.14
N ASN A 123 27.12 -19.20 -0.80
CA ASN A 123 27.24 -17.76 -0.54
C ASN A 123 26.03 -17.20 0.20
N GLU A 124 25.82 -17.67 1.44
CA GLU A 124 24.68 -17.27 2.28
C GLU A 124 24.56 -15.74 2.44
N ARG A 125 25.70 -15.05 2.52
CA ARG A 125 25.75 -13.61 2.66
C ARG A 125 25.27 -12.88 1.40
N GLY A 126 25.74 -13.31 0.24
CA GLY A 126 25.27 -12.82 -1.07
C GLY A 126 23.77 -13.08 -1.26
N LEU A 127 23.35 -14.32 -1.03
CA LEU A 127 21.94 -14.72 -1.10
C LEU A 127 21.05 -13.86 -0.20
N HIS A 128 21.47 -13.59 1.05
CA HIS A 128 20.73 -12.70 1.95
C HIS A 128 20.55 -11.27 1.37
N VAL A 129 21.63 -10.72 0.81
CA VAL A 129 21.61 -9.38 0.18
C VAL A 129 20.67 -9.36 -1.04
N TYR A 130 20.77 -10.38 -1.90
CA TYR A 130 19.95 -10.49 -3.12
C TYR A 130 18.48 -10.74 -2.80
N HIS A 131 18.16 -11.64 -1.87
CA HIS A 131 16.78 -11.89 -1.43
C HIS A 131 16.13 -10.64 -0.83
N LYS A 132 16.89 -9.88 -0.02
CA LYS A 132 16.43 -8.62 0.54
C LYS A 132 16.18 -7.56 -0.53
N ALA A 133 16.92 -7.62 -1.64
CA ALA A 133 16.71 -6.78 -2.82
C ALA A 133 15.66 -7.34 -3.78
N GLY A 134 14.92 -8.37 -3.44
CA GLY A 134 13.78 -8.90 -4.20
C GLY A 134 14.11 -9.93 -5.27
N PHE A 135 15.36 -10.36 -5.39
CA PHE A 135 15.72 -11.49 -6.27
C PHE A 135 15.20 -12.82 -5.71
N ARG A 136 14.87 -13.75 -6.58
CA ARG A 136 14.40 -15.09 -6.24
C ARG A 136 15.06 -16.12 -7.14
N GLU A 137 15.35 -17.30 -6.59
CA GLU A 137 15.89 -18.42 -7.37
C GLU A 137 14.94 -18.81 -8.48
N THR A 138 15.48 -18.98 -9.69
CA THR A 138 14.73 -19.47 -10.86
C THR A 138 14.53 -20.98 -10.83
N GLY A 139 15.33 -21.69 -10.04
CA GLY A 139 15.46 -23.14 -10.05
C GLY A 139 16.45 -23.65 -11.10
N THR A 140 17.11 -22.75 -11.84
CA THR A 140 18.18 -23.07 -12.78
C THR A 140 19.53 -23.03 -12.04
N ILE A 141 20.39 -23.99 -12.34
CA ILE A 141 21.81 -23.99 -11.95
C ILE A 141 22.63 -23.83 -13.23
N SER A 142 23.55 -22.90 -13.25
CA SER A 142 24.47 -22.63 -14.35
C SER A 142 25.90 -22.60 -13.81
N GLU A 143 26.79 -23.46 -14.32
CA GLU A 143 28.17 -23.55 -13.89
C GLU A 143 28.34 -23.70 -12.36
N ASP A 144 27.47 -24.52 -11.74
CA ASP A 144 27.39 -24.78 -10.29
C ASP A 144 26.84 -23.59 -9.46
N GLU A 145 26.47 -22.48 -10.08
CA GLU A 145 25.85 -21.32 -9.44
C GLU A 145 24.31 -21.34 -9.52
N ALA A 146 23.66 -20.98 -8.45
CA ALA A 146 22.21 -20.75 -8.43
C ALA A 146 21.89 -19.45 -9.18
N VAL A 147 21.00 -19.55 -10.18
CA VAL A 147 20.52 -18.39 -10.94
C VAL A 147 19.33 -17.77 -10.21
N LEU A 148 19.45 -16.48 -9.91
CA LEU A 148 18.38 -15.67 -9.34
C LEU A 148 17.90 -14.66 -10.37
N MET A 149 16.62 -14.32 -10.29
CA MET A 149 16.01 -13.32 -11.16
C MET A 149 15.12 -12.39 -10.34
N ARG A 150 15.10 -11.14 -10.76
CA ARG A 150 14.15 -10.13 -10.31
C ARG A 150 13.42 -9.55 -11.50
N MET A 151 12.08 -9.46 -11.43
CA MET A 151 11.32 -8.69 -12.38
C MET A 151 11.50 -7.20 -12.10
N LEU A 152 11.81 -6.43 -13.13
CA LEU A 152 11.94 -4.98 -13.08
C LEU A 152 10.72 -4.33 -13.73
N LYS A 153 10.17 -3.31 -13.11
CA LYS A 153 9.15 -2.49 -13.74
C LYS A 153 9.83 -1.50 -14.68
N GLY A 154 9.53 -1.61 -15.95
CA GLY A 154 10.00 -0.62 -16.92
C GLY A 154 9.36 0.75 -16.65
N PRO A 155 10.03 1.86 -17.04
CA PRO A 155 9.51 3.21 -16.83
C PRO A 155 8.14 3.47 -17.48
N ASN A 156 7.74 2.65 -18.45
CA ASN A 156 6.49 2.76 -19.21
C ASN A 156 5.48 1.64 -18.91
N LYS A 157 5.73 0.77 -17.93
CA LYS A 157 4.76 -0.27 -17.57
C LYS A 157 3.70 0.32 -16.67
N THR A 158 2.46 0.24 -17.11
CA THR A 158 1.29 0.66 -16.36
C THR A 158 0.80 -0.46 -15.43
N ILE A 159 0.04 -0.11 -14.41
CA ILE A 159 -0.68 -1.07 -13.55
C ILE A 159 -1.38 -2.15 -14.39
N LYS A 160 -1.97 -1.77 -15.53
CA LYS A 160 -2.60 -2.68 -16.49
C LYS A 160 -1.66 -3.77 -17.01
N GLU A 161 -0.45 -3.40 -17.42
CA GLU A 161 0.50 -4.34 -18.04
C GLU A 161 1.19 -5.18 -16.99
N PHE A 162 1.52 -4.58 -15.86
CA PHE A 162 2.27 -5.23 -14.81
C PHE A 162 1.44 -6.26 -14.04
N TYR A 163 0.21 -5.89 -13.68
CA TYR A 163 -0.67 -6.77 -12.91
C TYR A 163 -1.66 -7.58 -13.75
N GLY A 164 -1.56 -7.51 -15.09
CA GLY A 164 -2.49 -8.20 -15.98
C GLY A 164 -3.94 -7.75 -15.87
N ILE A 165 -4.21 -6.64 -15.18
CA ILE A 165 -5.55 -6.13 -14.94
C ILE A 165 -5.93 -5.14 -16.04
N ASN A 166 -6.94 -5.48 -16.84
CA ASN A 166 -7.52 -4.54 -17.79
C ASN A 166 -8.55 -3.64 -17.10
N VAL A 167 -8.04 -2.57 -16.46
CA VAL A 167 -8.90 -1.60 -15.73
C VAL A 167 -9.95 -0.99 -16.66
N ASN A 168 -9.60 -0.67 -17.91
CA ASN A 168 -10.54 -0.11 -18.89
C ASN A 168 -11.68 -1.07 -19.23
N GLU A 169 -11.39 -2.37 -19.41
CA GLU A 169 -12.42 -3.38 -19.66
C GLU A 169 -13.34 -3.60 -18.46
N ARG A 170 -12.75 -3.68 -17.27
CA ARG A 170 -13.50 -3.85 -16.02
C ARG A 170 -14.42 -2.68 -15.73
N LEU A 171 -13.94 -1.46 -15.98
CA LEU A 171 -14.66 -0.23 -15.66
C LEU A 171 -15.47 0.31 -16.84
N ARG A 172 -15.27 -0.21 -18.07
CA ARG A 172 -15.92 0.30 -19.30
C ARG A 172 -15.83 1.82 -19.45
N ILE A 173 -14.66 2.37 -19.11
CA ILE A 173 -14.42 3.82 -19.10
C ILE A 173 -14.50 4.38 -20.53
N LYS A 174 -15.45 5.28 -20.76
CA LYS A 174 -15.60 6.01 -22.03
C LYS A 174 -15.00 7.41 -21.88
N ARG A 175 -14.03 7.73 -22.75
CA ARG A 175 -13.17 8.93 -22.66
C ARG A 175 -13.90 10.28 -22.54
N LYS A 176 -15.11 10.44 -23.06
CA LYS A 176 -15.84 11.72 -23.08
C LYS A 176 -17.16 11.75 -22.29
N LYS A 177 -17.66 10.61 -21.86
CA LYS A 177 -18.96 10.51 -21.14
C LYS A 177 -18.85 9.64 -19.88
N GLY A 178 -17.62 9.38 -19.46
CA GLY A 178 -17.34 8.51 -18.35
C GLY A 178 -16.91 9.29 -17.12
N TYR A 179 -16.78 8.55 -16.08
CA TYR A 179 -16.09 8.97 -14.87
C TYR A 179 -14.58 8.85 -15.07
N GLY A 180 -13.84 9.48 -14.18
CA GLY A 180 -12.40 9.33 -14.07
C GLY A 180 -12.01 8.35 -12.99
N VAL A 181 -10.89 7.71 -13.17
CA VAL A 181 -10.24 6.85 -12.18
C VAL A 181 -8.78 7.24 -12.03
N SER A 182 -8.33 7.28 -10.78
CA SER A 182 -6.93 7.41 -10.41
C SER A 182 -6.57 6.29 -9.45
N ILE A 183 -5.47 5.60 -9.73
CA ILE A 183 -4.99 4.45 -8.96
C ILE A 183 -3.51 4.67 -8.65
N ALA A 184 -3.07 4.28 -7.47
CA ALA A 184 -1.67 4.18 -7.10
C ALA A 184 -1.41 2.87 -6.36
N VAL A 185 -0.30 2.23 -6.67
CA VAL A 185 0.19 1.02 -6.00
C VAL A 185 1.66 1.22 -5.65
N PHE A 186 2.02 0.94 -4.42
CA PHE A 186 3.41 0.72 -4.02
C PHE A 186 3.57 -0.75 -3.63
N ASP A 187 4.50 -1.44 -4.24
CA ASP A 187 4.65 -2.89 -4.17
C ASP A 187 5.94 -3.37 -3.50
N GLY A 188 6.44 -2.57 -2.59
CA GLY A 188 7.70 -2.84 -1.91
C GLY A 188 8.90 -2.14 -2.53
N GLU A 189 8.79 -1.64 -3.76
CA GLU A 189 9.87 -1.01 -4.51
C GLU A 189 9.48 0.31 -5.12
N ASP A 190 8.46 0.28 -5.95
CA ASP A 190 8.06 1.38 -6.81
C ASP A 190 6.64 1.84 -6.55
N LEU A 191 6.45 3.14 -6.75
CA LEU A 191 5.14 3.74 -6.86
C LEU A 191 4.71 3.73 -8.33
N ASP A 192 3.73 2.91 -8.65
CA ASP A 192 3.09 2.88 -9.97
C ASP A 192 1.74 3.60 -9.92
N THR A 193 1.37 4.31 -10.99
CA THR A 193 0.11 5.05 -11.08
C THR A 193 -0.61 4.75 -12.40
N TYR A 194 -1.94 4.72 -12.34
CA TYR A 194 -2.80 4.58 -13.51
C TYR A 194 -3.94 5.59 -13.44
N CYS A 195 -4.13 6.32 -14.53
CA CYS A 195 -5.21 7.30 -14.67
C CYS A 195 -5.96 7.06 -15.97
N ALA A 196 -7.30 7.16 -15.91
CA ALA A 196 -8.13 7.04 -17.11
C ALA A 196 -9.42 7.86 -16.95
N GLY A 197 -10.05 8.17 -18.09
CA GLY A 197 -11.31 8.90 -18.14
C GLY A 197 -11.17 10.40 -17.90
N SER A 198 -12.30 11.04 -17.57
CA SER A 198 -12.36 12.49 -17.33
C SER A 198 -12.58 12.79 -15.85
N GLY A 199 -11.78 13.68 -15.30
CA GLY A 199 -11.97 14.25 -13.97
C GLY A 199 -13.17 15.17 -13.87
N ARG A 200 -13.69 15.67 -15.00
CA ARG A 200 -14.88 16.56 -15.04
C ARG A 200 -15.85 16.06 -16.08
N PHE A 201 -17.01 15.59 -15.63
CA PHE A 201 -18.01 15.00 -16.48
C PHE A 201 -18.40 15.93 -17.67
N GLY A 202 -18.50 15.33 -18.86
CA GLY A 202 -18.88 16.07 -20.08
C GLY A 202 -17.81 17.01 -20.65
N ARG A 203 -16.65 17.11 -20.02
CA ARG A 203 -15.52 17.95 -20.45
C ARG A 203 -14.32 17.08 -20.81
N ASP A 204 -13.47 17.59 -21.70
CA ASP A 204 -12.15 16.99 -21.95
C ASP A 204 -11.17 17.48 -20.87
N PHE A 205 -11.16 16.77 -19.74
CA PHE A 205 -10.33 17.07 -18.58
C PHE A 205 -9.70 15.78 -18.07
N PRO A 206 -8.63 15.30 -18.72
CA PRO A 206 -8.05 13.99 -18.43
C PRO A 206 -7.62 13.87 -16.96
N VAL A 207 -7.94 12.74 -16.33
CA VAL A 207 -7.42 12.42 -15.00
C VAL A 207 -5.89 12.31 -15.06
N ASN A 208 -5.23 12.87 -14.08
CA ASN A 208 -3.78 12.80 -13.90
C ASN A 208 -3.43 12.40 -12.44
N PRO A 209 -2.18 11.95 -12.17
CA PRO A 209 -1.80 11.46 -10.84
C PRO A 209 -1.85 12.50 -9.73
N ASP A 210 -1.90 13.79 -10.07
CA ASP A 210 -1.96 14.92 -9.13
C ASP A 210 -3.37 15.49 -8.96
N MET A 211 -4.37 14.92 -9.64
CA MET A 211 -5.74 15.38 -9.52
C MET A 211 -6.31 15.05 -8.14
N LEU A 212 -6.93 16.05 -7.51
CA LEU A 212 -7.60 15.90 -6.23
C LEU A 212 -8.95 15.21 -6.36
N PHE A 213 -9.23 14.30 -5.45
CA PHE A 213 -10.52 13.65 -5.26
C PHE A 213 -10.96 13.79 -3.81
N GLN A 214 -12.26 13.83 -3.54
CA GLN A 214 -12.76 13.66 -2.18
C GLN A 214 -12.59 12.22 -1.75
N ALA A 215 -12.05 12.04 -0.54
CA ALA A 215 -11.75 10.72 0.00
C ALA A 215 -12.89 10.14 0.85
N GLY A 216 -13.95 10.89 1.09
CA GLY A 216 -15.07 10.46 1.92
C GLY A 216 -14.61 10.00 3.28
N SER A 217 -15.05 8.83 3.70
CA SER A 217 -14.74 8.26 5.02
C SER A 217 -13.28 7.92 5.27
N VAL A 218 -12.41 7.95 4.26
CA VAL A 218 -10.93 7.89 4.47
C VAL A 218 -10.45 9.15 5.24
N SER A 219 -11.27 10.16 5.42
CA SER A 219 -11.06 11.25 6.38
C SER A 219 -10.86 10.77 7.81
N LYS A 220 -11.56 9.70 8.21
CA LYS A 220 -11.55 9.15 9.58
C LYS A 220 -10.18 8.65 10.02
N PRO A 221 -9.49 7.78 9.28
CA PRO A 221 -8.13 7.39 9.64
C PRO A 221 -7.15 8.57 9.61
N MET A 222 -7.37 9.61 8.78
CA MET A 222 -6.52 10.79 8.76
C MET A 222 -6.71 11.66 10.01
N PHE A 223 -7.94 11.82 10.47
CA PHE A 223 -8.23 12.45 11.77
C PHE A 223 -7.63 11.63 12.92
N ALA A 224 -7.86 10.31 12.93
CA ALA A 224 -7.30 9.42 13.95
C ALA A 224 -5.77 9.53 14.01
N LEU A 225 -5.09 9.48 12.87
CA LEU A 225 -3.64 9.66 12.76
C LEU A 225 -3.20 11.01 13.35
N THR A 226 -3.89 12.09 13.01
CA THR A 226 -3.60 13.43 13.53
C THR A 226 -3.73 13.46 15.06
N LEU A 227 -4.84 12.97 15.59
CA LEU A 227 -5.07 12.90 17.02
C LEU A 227 -4.02 12.04 17.74
N LEU A 228 -3.63 10.90 17.15
CA LEU A 228 -2.60 10.01 17.69
C LEU A 228 -1.20 10.67 17.72
N ARG A 229 -0.91 11.63 16.84
CA ARG A 229 0.30 12.46 16.93
C ARG A 229 0.29 13.32 18.22
N TYR A 230 -0.87 13.84 18.61
CA TYR A 230 -1.03 14.56 19.88
C TYR A 230 -0.94 13.61 21.09
N VAL A 231 -1.43 12.38 20.97
CA VAL A 231 -1.24 11.32 21.99
C VAL A 231 0.24 11.00 22.16
N ASP A 232 0.99 10.85 21.08
CA ASP A 232 2.44 10.59 21.11
C ASP A 232 3.24 11.71 21.78
N LYS A 233 2.73 12.94 21.74
CA LYS A 233 3.29 14.10 22.44
C LYS A 233 2.84 14.23 23.90
N GLY A 234 1.92 13.35 24.36
CA GLY A 234 1.34 13.43 25.70
C GLY A 234 0.35 14.58 25.90
N LEU A 235 -0.16 15.16 24.80
CA LEU A 235 -1.11 16.29 24.85
C LEU A 235 -2.57 15.85 24.92
N ILE A 236 -2.87 14.62 24.51
CA ILE A 236 -4.19 14.00 24.54
C ILE A 236 -4.09 12.60 25.14
N ASP A 237 -5.01 12.27 26.03
CA ASP A 237 -5.24 10.91 26.52
C ASP A 237 -6.46 10.32 25.81
N LEU A 238 -6.26 9.17 25.12
CA LEU A 238 -7.30 8.47 24.38
C LEU A 238 -8.41 7.91 25.26
N ASP A 239 -8.10 7.57 26.51
CA ASP A 239 -8.98 6.88 27.44
C ASP A 239 -9.60 7.81 28.48
N ALA A 240 -9.19 9.07 28.52
CA ALA A 240 -9.80 10.07 29.38
C ALA A 240 -11.25 10.33 29.00
N ASP A 241 -12.11 10.53 30.01
CA ASP A 241 -13.48 10.95 29.81
C ASP A 241 -13.54 12.41 29.33
N ILE A 242 -13.98 12.58 28.11
CA ILE A 242 -14.13 13.89 27.45
C ILE A 242 -15.53 14.50 27.56
N SER A 243 -16.45 13.89 28.31
CA SER A 243 -17.83 14.34 28.45
C SER A 243 -17.93 15.78 28.99
N GLY A 244 -16.98 16.16 29.87
CA GLY A 244 -16.90 17.52 30.40
C GLY A 244 -16.48 18.61 29.40
N VAL A 245 -15.90 18.24 28.27
CA VAL A 245 -15.49 19.18 27.20
C VAL A 245 -16.67 19.55 26.28
N VAL A 246 -17.60 18.62 26.10
CA VAL A 246 -18.77 18.74 25.21
C VAL A 246 -20.07 18.31 25.91
N PRO A 247 -20.38 18.89 27.09
CA PRO A 247 -21.48 18.43 27.96
C PRO A 247 -22.85 18.60 27.31
N GLU A 248 -23.01 19.51 26.36
CA GLU A 248 -24.24 19.72 25.62
C GLU A 248 -24.63 18.56 24.72
N PHE A 249 -23.66 17.74 24.30
CA PHE A 249 -23.84 16.56 23.45
C PHE A 249 -23.83 15.25 24.24
N ILE A 250 -23.17 15.23 25.42
CA ILE A 250 -23.00 14.03 26.24
C ILE A 250 -23.74 14.21 27.59
N LYS A 251 -24.98 13.73 27.62
CA LYS A 251 -25.83 13.90 28.82
C LYS A 251 -25.72 12.76 29.83
N LYS A 252 -25.22 11.59 29.43
CA LYS A 252 -25.15 10.41 30.32
C LYS A 252 -23.94 9.54 30.00
N GLY A 253 -23.19 9.19 31.03
CA GLY A 253 -22.05 8.28 31.00
C GLY A 253 -20.82 8.85 30.27
N PRO A 254 -19.70 8.17 30.39
CA PRO A 254 -18.44 8.62 29.81
C PRO A 254 -18.43 8.54 28.30
N VAL A 255 -17.54 9.31 27.68
CA VAL A 255 -17.11 9.14 26.29
C VAL A 255 -15.60 9.37 26.25
N THR A 256 -14.90 8.56 25.49
CA THR A 256 -13.46 8.68 25.26
C THR A 256 -13.18 8.83 23.77
N PHE A 257 -12.02 9.39 23.42
CA PHE A 257 -11.58 9.38 22.03
C PHE A 257 -11.46 7.95 21.47
N ALA A 258 -10.93 7.01 22.25
CA ALA A 258 -10.83 5.63 21.83
C ALA A 258 -12.19 5.04 21.41
N ALA A 259 -13.26 5.31 22.15
CA ALA A 259 -14.60 4.84 21.82
C ALA A 259 -15.21 5.57 20.59
N LEU A 260 -14.93 6.85 20.40
CA LEU A 260 -15.37 7.58 19.20
C LEU A 260 -14.66 7.06 17.95
N LEU A 261 -13.33 6.89 18.01
CA LEU A 261 -12.53 6.41 16.89
C LEU A 261 -12.82 4.96 16.51
N SER A 262 -13.19 4.11 17.47
CA SER A 262 -13.53 2.70 17.23
C SER A 262 -15.03 2.46 16.98
N HIS A 263 -15.84 3.51 16.89
CA HIS A 263 -17.28 3.40 16.68
C HIS A 263 -18.05 2.64 17.78
N THR A 264 -17.52 2.63 19.01
CA THR A 264 -18.14 1.96 20.16
C THR A 264 -18.85 2.90 21.12
N ALA A 265 -18.87 4.20 20.84
CA ALA A 265 -19.52 5.21 21.68
C ALA A 265 -21.05 5.23 21.58
N GLY A 266 -21.64 4.56 20.58
CA GLY A 266 -23.08 4.36 20.42
C GLY A 266 -23.88 5.55 19.88
N PHE A 267 -23.24 6.47 19.11
CA PHE A 267 -23.90 7.61 18.50
C PHE A 267 -24.54 7.28 17.14
N ASN A 268 -25.67 7.93 16.84
CA ASN A 268 -26.30 7.94 15.53
C ASN A 268 -25.46 8.70 14.49
N LEU A 269 -26.02 9.01 13.34
CA LEU A 269 -25.43 9.69 12.18
C LEU A 269 -24.31 8.86 11.54
N HIS A 270 -24.70 7.95 10.65
CA HIS A 270 -23.78 7.10 9.89
C HIS A 270 -22.89 7.92 8.95
N GLY A 271 -23.49 8.79 8.13
CA GLY A 271 -22.82 9.62 7.12
C GLY A 271 -23.55 10.94 6.89
N PHE A 272 -23.05 11.72 5.94
CA PHE A 272 -23.50 13.06 5.63
C PHE A 272 -23.74 13.21 4.12
N PRO A 273 -24.83 13.88 3.71
CA PRO A 273 -25.09 14.17 2.29
C PRO A 273 -24.16 15.23 1.70
N GLY A 274 -23.49 16.03 2.58
CA GLY A 274 -22.76 17.22 2.17
C GLY A 274 -23.67 18.39 1.78
N TYR A 275 -23.06 19.50 1.46
CA TYR A 275 -23.76 20.76 1.11
C TYR A 275 -23.24 21.26 -0.23
N ARG A 276 -24.11 21.92 -1.00
CA ARG A 276 -23.67 22.61 -2.22
C ARG A 276 -22.64 23.68 -1.88
N ALA A 277 -21.74 23.96 -2.80
CA ALA A 277 -20.65 24.92 -2.59
C ALA A 277 -21.14 26.37 -2.33
N ASP A 278 -22.38 26.71 -2.75
CA ASP A 278 -23.05 28.00 -2.49
C ASP A 278 -23.80 28.07 -1.14
N HIS A 279 -23.79 26.99 -0.36
CA HIS A 279 -24.42 26.96 0.96
C HIS A 279 -23.52 27.64 1.99
N GLU A 280 -24.11 28.44 2.88
CA GLU A 280 -23.38 29.03 4.01
C GLU A 280 -22.74 27.93 4.88
N PRO A 281 -21.46 28.08 5.24
CA PRO A 281 -20.78 27.10 6.06
C PRO A 281 -21.43 26.91 7.43
N LEU A 282 -21.70 25.66 7.81
CA LEU A 282 -22.20 25.32 9.14
C LEU A 282 -21.02 25.06 10.09
N SER A 283 -21.20 25.42 11.36
CA SER A 283 -20.30 25.03 12.42
C SER A 283 -20.49 23.55 12.78
N LEU A 284 -19.49 22.93 13.40
CA LEU A 284 -19.62 21.56 13.91
C LEU A 284 -20.76 21.44 14.93
N GLU A 285 -20.92 22.47 15.76
CA GLU A 285 -22.03 22.55 16.72
C GLU A 285 -23.40 22.59 16.03
N ASP A 286 -23.53 23.30 14.92
CA ASP A 286 -24.78 23.36 14.17
C ASP A 286 -25.14 22.02 13.56
N VAL A 287 -24.17 21.33 12.96
CA VAL A 287 -24.34 19.98 12.44
C VAL A 287 -24.75 19.01 13.56
N LEU A 288 -24.03 19.00 14.69
CA LEU A 288 -24.31 18.13 15.82
C LEU A 288 -25.67 18.43 16.48
N ASN A 289 -26.14 19.67 16.41
CA ASN A 289 -27.46 20.06 16.87
C ASN A 289 -28.60 19.79 15.87
N GLY A 290 -28.27 19.30 14.66
CA GLY A 290 -29.27 19.00 13.63
C GLY A 290 -29.85 20.22 12.96
N LYS A 291 -29.10 21.33 12.87
CA LYS A 291 -29.51 22.54 12.16
C LYS A 291 -29.27 22.49 10.65
N GLY A 292 -28.53 21.47 10.21
CA GLY A 292 -28.25 21.22 8.80
C GLY A 292 -29.18 20.15 8.20
N ASN A 293 -28.62 19.37 7.26
CA ASN A 293 -29.35 18.34 6.51
C ASN A 293 -29.31 16.95 7.16
N THR A 294 -28.84 16.84 8.40
CA THR A 294 -28.81 15.61 9.20
C THR A 294 -29.54 15.79 10.53
N PRO A 295 -30.05 14.67 11.12
CA PRO A 295 -30.67 14.74 12.45
C PRO A 295 -29.67 15.13 13.54
N LYS A 296 -30.17 15.63 14.66
CA LYS A 296 -29.36 15.91 15.85
C LYS A 296 -28.60 14.66 16.33
N LEU A 297 -27.35 14.87 16.75
CA LEU A 297 -26.55 13.81 17.39
C LEU A 297 -27.21 13.29 18.68
N ARG A 298 -27.31 11.99 18.81
CA ARG A 298 -27.85 11.30 19.99
C ARG A 298 -27.11 10.00 20.23
N ARG A 299 -26.85 9.67 21.49
CA ARG A 299 -26.44 8.32 21.84
C ARG A 299 -27.68 7.41 21.83
N ILE A 300 -27.70 6.42 20.98
CA ILE A 300 -28.82 5.50 20.76
C ILE A 300 -28.49 4.04 21.12
N ARG A 301 -27.22 3.78 21.45
CA ARG A 301 -26.74 2.48 21.92
C ARG A 301 -25.89 2.63 23.18
N PRO A 302 -25.81 1.60 24.02
CA PRO A 302 -24.94 1.61 25.18
C PRO A 302 -23.46 1.75 24.80
N TYR A 303 -22.72 2.54 25.58
CA TYR A 303 -21.29 2.73 25.44
C TYR A 303 -20.51 1.41 25.56
N GLY A 304 -19.58 1.17 24.63
CA GLY A 304 -18.65 0.03 24.65
C GLY A 304 -19.29 -1.35 24.47
N LYS A 305 -20.56 -1.47 24.07
CA LYS A 305 -21.26 -2.76 23.97
C LYS A 305 -21.37 -3.34 22.57
N GLN A 306 -21.26 -2.50 21.56
CA GLN A 306 -21.37 -2.92 20.16
C GLN A 306 -20.67 -1.93 19.26
N HIS A 307 -20.21 -2.41 18.11
CA HIS A 307 -19.75 -1.56 17.01
C HIS A 307 -20.97 -0.90 16.35
N MET A 308 -20.92 0.41 16.19
CA MET A 308 -21.92 1.18 15.48
C MET A 308 -21.25 2.33 14.75
N TYR A 309 -21.01 2.13 13.46
CA TYR A 309 -20.35 3.13 12.62
C TYR A 309 -21.04 4.48 12.70
N SER A 310 -20.31 5.54 13.04
CA SER A 310 -20.86 6.87 13.26
C SER A 310 -19.92 7.97 12.76
N GLY A 311 -20.32 8.64 11.66
CA GLY A 311 -19.73 9.91 11.25
C GLY A 311 -19.97 11.01 12.28
N GLY A 312 -21.16 11.03 12.90
CA GLY A 312 -21.47 11.99 13.97
C GLY A 312 -20.57 11.85 15.20
N GLY A 313 -20.13 10.63 15.51
CA GLY A 313 -19.11 10.40 16.54
C GLY A 313 -17.76 11.04 16.18
N TYR A 314 -17.36 11.00 14.90
CA TYR A 314 -16.15 11.68 14.41
C TYR A 314 -16.28 13.20 14.41
N THR A 315 -17.43 13.74 14.03
CA THR A 315 -17.71 15.18 14.14
C THR A 315 -17.63 15.66 15.60
N LEU A 316 -18.15 14.86 16.55
CA LEU A 316 -18.02 15.15 17.98
C LEU A 316 -16.55 15.07 18.44
N ALA A 317 -15.79 14.08 17.95
CA ALA A 317 -14.36 13.95 18.25
C ALA A 317 -13.56 15.15 17.71
N GLU A 318 -13.86 15.63 16.50
CA GLU A 318 -13.25 16.82 15.92
C GLU A 318 -13.52 18.07 16.76
N LEU A 319 -14.78 18.30 17.13
CA LEU A 319 -15.16 19.41 18.01
C LEU A 319 -14.43 19.35 19.34
N THR A 320 -14.38 18.16 19.94
CA THR A 320 -13.68 17.95 21.22
C THR A 320 -12.18 18.20 21.09
N PHE A 321 -11.56 17.70 20.02
CA PHE A 321 -10.16 17.94 19.72
C PHE A 321 -9.86 19.43 19.59
N THR A 322 -10.67 20.16 18.84
CA THR A 322 -10.52 21.61 18.63
C THR A 322 -10.65 22.37 19.95
N ARG A 323 -11.63 22.01 20.79
CA ARG A 323 -11.83 22.67 22.10
C ARG A 323 -10.69 22.40 23.08
N LEU A 324 -10.11 21.20 23.07
CA LEU A 324 -9.00 20.85 23.95
C LEU A 324 -7.68 21.49 23.53
N THR A 325 -7.44 21.56 22.21
CA THR A 325 -6.13 21.98 21.68
C THR A 325 -6.09 23.43 21.25
N GLY A 326 -7.23 24.04 20.99
CA GLY A 326 -7.33 25.36 20.38
C GLY A 326 -6.91 25.41 18.89
N VAL A 327 -6.70 24.25 18.27
CA VAL A 327 -6.20 24.11 16.89
C VAL A 327 -7.26 23.40 16.04
N THR A 328 -7.48 23.87 14.82
CA THR A 328 -8.41 23.21 13.90
C THR A 328 -7.79 21.91 13.35
N LEU A 329 -8.64 20.96 12.93
CA LEU A 329 -8.17 19.74 12.30
C LEU A 329 -7.31 20.04 11.05
N ARG A 330 -7.69 21.03 10.25
CA ARG A 330 -6.94 21.44 9.06
C ARG A 330 -5.49 21.81 9.41
N GLU A 331 -5.33 22.68 10.41
CA GLU A 331 -4.00 23.14 10.86
C GLU A 331 -3.19 22.01 11.50
N ALA A 332 -3.84 21.21 12.35
CA ALA A 332 -3.20 20.07 13.01
C ALA A 332 -2.71 19.02 12.01
N PHE A 333 -3.55 18.63 11.04
CA PHE A 333 -3.17 17.68 10.00
C PHE A 333 -2.03 18.22 9.13
N GLN A 334 -2.12 19.49 8.72
CA GLN A 334 -1.09 20.13 7.92
C GLN A 334 0.27 20.02 8.61
N LYS A 335 0.35 20.44 9.88
CA LYS A 335 1.59 20.46 10.65
C LYS A 335 2.10 19.07 11.01
N GLU A 336 1.23 18.19 11.49
CA GLU A 336 1.63 16.93 12.12
C GLU A 336 1.80 15.79 11.12
N VAL A 337 1.12 15.85 9.98
CA VAL A 337 1.10 14.77 8.99
C VAL A 337 1.60 15.26 7.64
N ALA A 338 0.98 16.28 7.05
CA ALA A 338 1.28 16.68 5.69
C ALA A 338 2.73 17.18 5.53
N GLU A 339 3.18 18.10 6.37
CA GLU A 339 4.55 18.61 6.35
C GLU A 339 5.57 17.50 6.66
N THR A 340 5.28 16.65 7.65
CA THR A 340 6.17 15.53 8.03
C THR A 340 6.39 14.54 6.89
N LEU A 341 5.37 14.28 6.08
CA LEU A 341 5.43 13.34 4.96
C LEU A 341 5.68 14.02 3.60
N GLY A 342 5.79 15.36 3.56
CA GLY A 342 5.95 16.11 2.32
C GLY A 342 4.74 15.97 1.39
N LEU A 343 3.51 15.96 1.95
CA LEU A 343 2.27 15.93 1.18
C LEU A 343 1.92 17.34 0.71
N LYS A 344 1.57 17.47 -0.56
CA LYS A 344 1.24 18.77 -1.18
C LYS A 344 -0.22 18.85 -1.61
N ARG A 345 -0.84 17.69 -1.79
CA ARG A 345 -2.18 17.54 -2.37
C ARG A 345 -3.14 16.79 -1.43
N THR A 346 -2.83 16.68 -0.14
CA THR A 346 -3.69 16.03 0.85
C THR A 346 -3.96 16.96 2.02
N GLY A 347 -5.23 17.18 2.33
CA GLY A 347 -5.65 18.02 3.44
C GLY A 347 -7.16 18.22 3.54
N PHE A 348 -7.59 18.84 4.62
CA PHE A 348 -8.98 19.22 4.85
C PHE A 348 -9.26 20.60 4.22
N PHE A 349 -9.17 20.63 2.88
CA PHE A 349 -9.28 21.83 2.06
C PHE A 349 -10.75 22.12 1.74
N GLN A 350 -11.50 22.68 2.69
CA GLN A 350 -12.90 22.99 2.45
C GLN A 350 -13.24 24.42 2.91
N PRO A 351 -13.65 25.29 1.98
CA PRO A 351 -13.68 25.07 0.53
C PRO A 351 -12.28 24.94 -0.08
N LEU A 352 -12.18 24.41 -1.31
CA LEU A 352 -10.95 24.45 -2.09
C LEU A 352 -10.65 25.89 -2.50
N ASP A 353 -9.37 26.29 -2.42
CA ASP A 353 -8.90 27.49 -3.09
C ASP A 353 -8.80 27.30 -4.60
N GLU A 354 -8.60 28.39 -5.36
CA GLU A 354 -8.57 28.37 -6.83
C GLU A 354 -7.43 27.49 -7.37
N GLU A 355 -6.26 27.48 -6.74
CA GLU A 355 -5.11 26.71 -7.17
C GLU A 355 -5.41 25.20 -7.05
N LEU A 356 -5.88 24.76 -5.89
CA LEU A 356 -6.26 23.37 -5.66
C LEU A 356 -7.45 22.96 -6.55
N ALA A 357 -8.45 23.82 -6.70
CA ALA A 357 -9.64 23.60 -7.52
C ALA A 357 -9.30 23.45 -9.02
N SER A 358 -8.23 24.10 -9.49
CA SER A 358 -7.80 24.03 -10.90
C SER A 358 -7.53 22.60 -11.37
N ASN A 359 -7.03 21.72 -10.48
CA ASN A 359 -6.76 20.30 -10.74
C ASN A 359 -7.51 19.40 -9.73
N ALA A 360 -8.81 19.64 -9.57
CA ALA A 360 -9.71 18.83 -8.77
C ALA A 360 -10.75 18.14 -9.66
N ALA A 361 -11.08 16.90 -9.29
CA ALA A 361 -12.16 16.15 -9.93
C ALA A 361 -13.53 16.71 -9.52
N PHE A 362 -14.49 16.65 -10.45
CA PHE A 362 -15.90 16.91 -10.21
C PHE A 362 -16.66 15.60 -10.14
N GLY A 363 -17.49 15.42 -9.15
CA GLY A 363 -18.38 14.28 -8.99
C GLY A 363 -19.39 14.20 -10.15
N GLY A 364 -19.37 13.12 -10.92
CA GLY A 364 -20.05 13.05 -12.21
C GLY A 364 -21.54 13.41 -12.18
N ARG A 365 -22.30 12.91 -11.19
CA ARG A 365 -23.73 13.20 -11.05
C ARG A 365 -24.02 14.65 -10.64
N LEU A 366 -23.21 15.18 -9.74
CA LEU A 366 -23.35 16.56 -9.26
C LEU A 366 -23.06 17.56 -10.37
N ALA A 367 -22.01 17.32 -11.15
CA ALA A 367 -21.64 18.17 -12.29
C ALA A 367 -22.70 18.19 -13.39
N GLU A 368 -23.50 17.10 -13.54
CA GLU A 368 -24.57 17.04 -14.54
C GLU A 368 -25.86 17.73 -14.12
N LYS A 369 -26.25 17.61 -12.87
CA LYS A 369 -27.65 17.88 -12.48
C LYS A 369 -27.83 18.88 -11.35
N GLU A 370 -26.89 18.95 -10.41
CA GLU A 370 -27.11 19.65 -9.15
C GLU A 370 -26.21 20.87 -8.96
N ASP A 371 -24.92 20.79 -9.32
CA ASP A 371 -23.97 21.89 -9.23
C ASP A 371 -22.96 21.88 -10.38
N PRO A 372 -23.36 22.30 -11.59
CA PRO A 372 -22.48 22.31 -12.76
C PRO A 372 -21.26 23.23 -12.61
N ALA A 373 -21.32 24.21 -11.73
CA ALA A 373 -20.26 25.20 -11.54
C ALA A 373 -19.10 24.62 -10.70
N HIS A 374 -19.43 23.90 -9.61
CA HIS A 374 -18.45 23.42 -8.66
C HIS A 374 -18.24 21.90 -8.75
N GLY A 375 -19.31 21.13 -9.01
CA GLY A 375 -19.24 19.69 -9.25
C GLY A 375 -18.84 18.84 -8.04
N TYR A 376 -18.90 19.39 -6.83
CA TYR A 376 -18.66 18.66 -5.59
C TYR A 376 -19.42 19.31 -4.43
N HIS A 377 -19.76 18.50 -3.43
CA HIS A 377 -20.29 18.97 -2.16
C HIS A 377 -19.18 19.35 -1.19
N TYR A 378 -19.48 20.26 -0.31
CA TYR A 378 -18.68 20.63 0.82
C TYR A 378 -19.18 19.91 2.08
N TYR A 379 -18.25 19.53 2.95
CA TYR A 379 -18.52 18.77 4.17
C TYR A 379 -17.89 19.50 5.36
N PRO A 380 -18.67 20.20 6.20
CA PRO A 380 -18.14 20.81 7.42
C PRO A 380 -17.61 19.77 8.42
N GLU A 381 -18.08 18.52 8.34
CA GLU A 381 -17.66 17.37 9.14
C GLU A 381 -16.32 16.82 8.63
N HIS A 382 -15.25 17.61 8.81
CA HIS A 382 -13.94 17.29 8.20
C HIS A 382 -13.40 15.93 8.64
N ALA A 383 -13.42 15.63 9.95
CA ALA A 383 -12.95 14.34 10.46
C ALA A 383 -13.72 13.13 9.91
N ALA A 384 -15.00 13.33 9.54
CA ALA A 384 -15.83 12.26 9.03
C ALA A 384 -15.74 12.07 7.51
N ALA A 385 -15.63 13.19 6.72
CA ALA A 385 -15.80 13.15 5.27
C ALA A 385 -15.08 14.27 4.48
N GLY A 386 -14.34 15.18 5.13
CA GLY A 386 -13.84 16.42 4.51
C GLY A 386 -12.48 16.34 3.81
N LEU A 387 -11.83 15.18 3.73
CA LEU A 387 -10.50 15.05 3.15
C LEU A 387 -10.52 15.15 1.62
N TRP A 388 -9.60 15.95 1.08
CA TRP A 388 -9.18 15.93 -0.31
C TRP A 388 -7.79 15.32 -0.42
N THR A 389 -7.55 14.47 -1.44
CA THR A 389 -6.25 13.79 -1.61
C THR A 389 -6.06 13.26 -3.02
N THR A 390 -4.92 12.64 -3.25
CA THR A 390 -4.59 11.84 -4.44
C THR A 390 -4.23 10.42 -4.03
N PRO A 391 -4.44 9.38 -4.89
CA PRO A 391 -4.05 8.03 -4.57
C PRO A 391 -2.57 7.87 -4.20
N LYS A 392 -1.67 8.58 -4.89
CA LYS A 392 -0.24 8.51 -4.59
C LYS A 392 0.14 9.05 -3.21
N GLU A 393 -0.59 10.06 -2.70
CA GLU A 393 -0.35 10.56 -1.35
C GLU A 393 -1.00 9.69 -0.28
N LEU A 394 -2.16 9.07 -0.56
CA LEU A 394 -2.70 8.01 0.30
C LEU A 394 -1.71 6.84 0.44
N VAL A 395 -1.05 6.47 -0.66
CA VAL A 395 0.00 5.44 -0.63
C VAL A 395 1.17 5.86 0.27
N LYS A 396 1.63 7.11 0.21
CA LYS A 396 2.68 7.60 1.13
C LYS A 396 2.26 7.49 2.60
N ILE A 397 1.01 7.85 2.91
CA ILE A 397 0.47 7.76 4.28
C ILE A 397 0.37 6.30 4.74
N GLY A 398 -0.15 5.40 3.90
CA GLY A 398 -0.27 3.97 4.22
C GLY A 398 1.08 3.32 4.50
N ARG A 399 2.09 3.65 3.70
CA ARG A 399 3.48 3.21 3.92
C ARG A 399 4.05 3.74 5.25
N ALA A 400 3.81 5.01 5.57
CA ALA A 400 4.25 5.61 6.83
C ALA A 400 3.59 4.93 8.04
N LEU A 401 2.29 4.59 7.95
CA LEU A 401 1.58 3.83 8.99
C LEU A 401 2.08 2.39 9.09
N SER A 402 2.28 1.70 7.97
CA SER A 402 2.87 0.36 7.91
C SER A 402 4.26 0.33 8.57
N LYS A 403 5.12 1.28 8.23
CA LYS A 403 6.43 1.45 8.88
C LYS A 403 6.28 1.72 10.38
N SER A 404 5.38 2.63 10.77
CA SER A 404 5.16 2.95 12.18
C SER A 404 4.71 1.72 12.99
N TYR A 405 3.88 0.86 12.41
CA TYR A 405 3.44 -0.40 13.03
C TYR A 405 4.59 -1.38 13.25
N ARG A 406 5.50 -1.52 12.28
CA ARG A 406 6.63 -2.45 12.35
C ARG A 406 7.77 -1.92 13.24
N GLU A 407 8.13 -0.65 13.07
CA GLU A 407 9.40 -0.10 13.54
C GLU A 407 9.25 1.16 14.39
N GLY A 408 8.14 1.86 14.27
CA GLY A 408 7.99 3.25 14.69
C GLY A 408 8.34 4.22 13.54
N GLY A 409 8.03 5.48 13.73
CA GLY A 409 8.28 6.52 12.73
C GLY A 409 7.32 7.70 12.86
N LEU A 410 6.33 7.83 11.97
CA LEU A 410 5.31 8.88 12.04
C LEU A 410 4.53 8.81 13.36
N LEU A 411 4.16 7.61 13.79
CA LEU A 411 3.67 7.30 15.13
C LEU A 411 4.73 6.48 15.89
N ARG A 412 4.71 6.55 17.21
CA ARG A 412 5.40 5.55 18.03
C ARG A 412 4.84 4.16 17.72
N LYS A 413 5.69 3.15 17.78
CA LYS A 413 5.33 1.76 17.44
C LYS A 413 4.11 1.27 18.23
N GLU A 414 4.09 1.55 19.52
CA GLU A 414 2.99 1.16 20.43
C GLU A 414 1.69 1.84 20.01
N THR A 415 1.74 3.13 19.67
CA THR A 415 0.58 3.91 19.24
C THR A 415 0.06 3.43 17.88
N ALA A 416 0.96 3.14 16.93
CA ALA A 416 0.57 2.57 15.63
C ALA A 416 -0.06 1.17 15.80
N ARG A 417 0.49 0.33 16.67
CA ARG A 417 -0.09 -0.97 16.98
C ARG A 417 -1.47 -0.84 17.63
N ARG A 418 -1.62 0.08 18.58
CA ARG A 418 -2.92 0.38 19.19
C ARG A 418 -3.95 0.85 18.16
N MET A 419 -3.54 1.70 17.19
CA MET A 419 -4.40 2.15 16.09
C MET A 419 -4.95 0.96 15.29
N MET A 420 -4.09 -0.03 14.98
CA MET A 420 -4.40 -1.19 14.16
C MET A 420 -5.02 -2.36 14.94
N THR A 421 -5.01 -2.35 16.27
CA THR A 421 -5.60 -3.42 17.08
C THR A 421 -7.12 -3.27 17.08
N PRO A 422 -7.88 -4.28 16.61
CA PRO A 422 -9.34 -4.22 16.66
C PRO A 422 -9.84 -4.05 18.09
N VAL A 423 -10.73 -3.09 18.28
CA VAL A 423 -11.45 -2.87 19.55
C VAL A 423 -12.73 -3.70 19.55
N MET A 424 -13.40 -3.76 18.40
CA MET A 424 -14.60 -4.56 18.18
C MET A 424 -14.71 -4.89 16.70
N ASP A 425 -15.13 -6.11 16.37
CA ASP A 425 -15.11 -6.65 15.01
C ASP A 425 -13.69 -6.50 14.40
N SER A 426 -13.57 -5.99 13.18
CA SER A 426 -12.29 -5.68 12.57
C SER A 426 -11.81 -4.22 12.78
N TYR A 427 -12.53 -3.42 13.60
CA TYR A 427 -12.31 -1.98 13.68
C TYR A 427 -11.39 -1.58 14.85
N GLY A 428 -10.25 -0.98 14.51
CA GLY A 428 -9.33 -0.33 15.44
C GLY A 428 -9.66 1.16 15.65
N LEU A 429 -8.65 2.01 15.81
CA LEU A 429 -8.85 3.44 16.00
C LEU A 429 -8.85 4.16 14.64
N GLY A 430 -10.03 4.29 14.04
CA GLY A 430 -10.23 5.00 12.78
C GLY A 430 -9.93 4.18 11.53
N ILE A 431 -9.62 2.90 11.67
CA ILE A 431 -9.25 2.03 10.56
C ILE A 431 -9.68 0.59 10.82
N GLN A 432 -10.01 -0.15 9.78
CA GLN A 432 -10.21 -1.58 9.87
C GLN A 432 -8.89 -2.32 9.73
N ASN A 433 -8.70 -3.35 10.52
CA ASN A 433 -7.63 -4.33 10.36
C ASN A 433 -8.22 -5.62 9.80
N LEU A 434 -8.17 -5.77 8.50
CA LEU A 434 -8.65 -6.96 7.83
C LEU A 434 -7.59 -8.07 7.90
N ARG A 435 -8.02 -9.30 8.07
CA ARG A 435 -7.16 -10.48 8.15
C ARG A 435 -6.11 -10.45 9.29
N GLY A 436 -6.09 -9.39 10.11
CA GLY A 436 -5.10 -9.17 11.18
C GLY A 436 -3.77 -8.53 10.71
N ASP A 437 -3.61 -8.27 9.42
CA ASP A 437 -2.36 -7.73 8.82
C ASP A 437 -2.58 -6.73 7.68
N ILE A 438 -3.82 -6.26 7.48
CA ILE A 438 -4.14 -5.28 6.42
C ILE A 438 -4.90 -4.11 7.03
N GLY A 439 -4.29 -2.92 6.99
CA GLY A 439 -5.00 -1.67 7.25
C GLY A 439 -5.89 -1.32 6.06
N TYR A 440 -7.17 -1.02 6.31
CA TYR A 440 -8.18 -0.79 5.27
C TYR A 440 -9.15 0.31 5.68
N HIS A 441 -9.51 1.14 4.72
CA HIS A 441 -10.70 1.99 4.79
C HIS A 441 -11.19 2.31 3.39
N ASP A 442 -12.50 2.35 3.22
CA ASP A 442 -13.15 2.89 2.04
C ASP A 442 -13.79 4.25 2.34
N GLY A 443 -14.19 4.95 1.30
CA GLY A 443 -14.82 6.25 1.39
C GLY A 443 -15.85 6.46 0.30
N TRP A 444 -16.97 7.03 0.72
CA TRP A 444 -18.04 7.47 -0.16
C TRP A 444 -18.45 8.90 0.20
N ASN A 445 -18.41 9.77 -0.79
CA ASN A 445 -19.06 11.08 -0.79
C ASN A 445 -19.94 11.17 -2.02
N GLU A 446 -20.87 12.13 -2.05
CA GLU A 446 -21.69 12.34 -3.26
C GLU A 446 -20.77 12.60 -4.46
N GLY A 447 -20.84 11.66 -5.44
CA GLY A 447 -20.00 11.71 -6.63
C GLY A 447 -18.58 11.14 -6.50
N PHE A 448 -18.16 10.60 -5.36
CA PHE A 448 -16.80 10.09 -5.16
C PHE A 448 -16.78 8.74 -4.45
N LEU A 449 -15.88 7.87 -4.89
CA LEU A 449 -15.59 6.58 -4.26
C LEU A 449 -14.09 6.43 -4.06
N THR A 450 -13.69 5.92 -2.90
CA THR A 450 -12.29 5.69 -2.55
C THR A 450 -12.13 4.34 -1.87
N THR A 451 -11.07 3.62 -2.17
CA THR A 451 -10.59 2.49 -1.37
C THR A 451 -9.09 2.65 -1.15
N TRP A 452 -8.69 2.46 0.08
CA TRP A 452 -7.30 2.54 0.51
C TRP A 452 -6.96 1.38 1.44
N MET A 453 -5.85 0.71 1.14
CA MET A 453 -5.38 -0.44 1.91
C MET A 453 -3.86 -0.57 1.88
N PHE A 454 -3.29 -1.09 2.96
CA PHE A 454 -1.85 -1.29 3.09
C PHE A 454 -1.53 -2.50 3.97
N SER A 455 -0.40 -3.14 3.70
CA SER A 455 0.09 -4.27 4.48
C SER A 455 0.74 -3.79 5.78
N LEU A 456 0.50 -4.52 6.88
CA LEU A 456 1.22 -4.33 8.15
C LEU A 456 2.51 -5.17 8.21
N ARG A 457 2.70 -6.09 7.26
CA ARG A 457 3.88 -6.96 7.18
C ARG A 457 4.90 -6.45 6.17
N GLU A 458 4.42 -6.07 4.99
CA GLU A 458 5.23 -5.68 3.85
C GLU A 458 5.09 -4.17 3.57
N ASP A 459 6.01 -3.58 2.80
CA ASP A 459 5.88 -2.21 2.32
C ASP A 459 5.01 -2.18 1.06
N LEU A 460 3.74 -2.52 1.22
CA LEU A 460 2.73 -2.63 0.16
C LEU A 460 1.54 -1.74 0.48
N CYS A 461 1.12 -0.93 -0.48
CA CYS A 461 -0.04 -0.06 -0.33
C CYS A 461 -0.75 0.16 -1.67
N VAL A 462 -2.08 0.20 -1.65
CA VAL A 462 -2.94 0.45 -2.82
C VAL A 462 -3.98 1.52 -2.48
N ALA A 463 -4.21 2.44 -3.40
CA ALA A 463 -5.29 3.41 -3.34
C ALA A 463 -5.99 3.51 -4.70
N VAL A 464 -7.32 3.50 -4.69
CA VAL A 464 -8.18 3.60 -5.88
C VAL A 464 -9.23 4.68 -5.62
N MET A 465 -9.34 5.67 -6.52
CA MET A 465 -10.29 6.77 -6.40
C MET A 465 -11.06 6.99 -7.69
N PHE A 466 -12.37 7.19 -7.57
CA PHE A 466 -13.30 7.51 -8.67
C PHE A 466 -14.01 8.83 -8.38
N ASN A 467 -14.35 9.58 -9.45
CA ASN A 467 -15.20 10.77 -9.36
C ASN A 467 -16.65 10.48 -9.75
N ARG A 468 -17.14 9.29 -9.49
CA ARG A 468 -18.54 8.89 -9.67
C ARG A 468 -18.94 7.82 -8.67
N SER A 469 -20.06 8.02 -8.01
CA SER A 469 -20.76 7.02 -7.22
C SER A 469 -22.08 6.67 -7.93
N THR A 470 -22.31 5.42 -8.24
CA THR A 470 -23.58 4.88 -8.77
C THR A 470 -23.70 3.42 -8.36
N ASP A 471 -24.90 2.89 -8.28
CA ASP A 471 -25.17 1.49 -7.93
C ASP A 471 -24.37 0.49 -8.81
N GLU A 472 -24.09 0.86 -10.08
CA GLU A 472 -23.29 0.02 -10.98
C GLU A 472 -21.78 0.02 -10.64
N LEU A 473 -21.31 1.04 -9.92
CA LEU A 473 -19.90 1.21 -9.54
C LEU A 473 -19.64 0.84 -8.10
N ASP A 474 -20.69 0.68 -7.30
CA ASP A 474 -20.58 0.31 -5.90
C ASP A 474 -19.70 -0.92 -5.76
N TRP A 475 -18.67 -0.78 -4.90
CA TRP A 475 -17.66 -1.81 -4.64
C TRP A 475 -16.64 -2.10 -5.76
N LYS A 476 -16.81 -1.63 -7.00
CA LYS A 476 -15.82 -1.87 -8.07
C LYS A 476 -14.44 -1.34 -7.72
N GLN A 477 -14.35 -0.18 -7.08
CA GLN A 477 -13.08 0.36 -6.58
C GLN A 477 -12.44 -0.57 -5.54
N SER A 478 -13.24 -1.17 -4.66
CA SER A 478 -12.75 -2.10 -3.64
C SER A 478 -12.27 -3.41 -4.28
N TYR A 479 -13.02 -3.98 -5.22
CA TYR A 479 -12.57 -5.18 -5.94
C TYR A 479 -11.28 -4.96 -6.73
N ILE A 480 -11.11 -3.78 -7.37
CA ILE A 480 -9.88 -3.45 -8.07
C ILE A 480 -8.73 -3.30 -7.07
N ALA A 481 -8.95 -2.62 -5.96
CA ALA A 481 -7.93 -2.45 -4.92
C ALA A 481 -7.51 -3.80 -4.32
N ILE A 482 -8.47 -4.70 -4.05
CA ILE A 482 -8.21 -6.05 -3.56
C ILE A 482 -7.39 -6.86 -4.56
N ASP A 483 -7.77 -6.86 -5.85
CA ASP A 483 -7.05 -7.59 -6.89
C ASP A 483 -5.61 -7.08 -7.06
N LEU A 484 -5.42 -5.76 -7.07
CA LEU A 484 -4.09 -5.14 -7.14
C LEU A 484 -3.24 -5.50 -5.92
N PHE A 485 -3.81 -5.36 -4.73
CA PHE A 485 -3.14 -5.68 -3.48
C PHE A 485 -2.72 -7.15 -3.41
N GLN A 486 -3.64 -8.06 -3.69
CA GLN A 486 -3.38 -9.50 -3.63
C GLN A 486 -2.37 -9.95 -4.69
N THR A 487 -2.37 -9.31 -5.86
CA THR A 487 -1.39 -9.62 -6.92
C THR A 487 0.01 -9.15 -6.49
N ALA A 488 0.14 -7.93 -5.98
CA ALA A 488 1.41 -7.42 -5.48
C ALA A 488 1.90 -8.20 -4.25
N GLU A 489 1.00 -8.60 -3.35
CA GLU A 489 1.34 -9.42 -2.18
C GLU A 489 1.83 -10.83 -2.59
N GLU A 490 1.21 -11.43 -3.60
CA GLU A 490 1.64 -12.72 -4.17
C GLU A 490 3.05 -12.62 -4.81
N ASP A 491 3.35 -11.50 -5.46
CA ASP A 491 4.66 -11.27 -6.07
C ASP A 491 5.77 -11.06 -5.03
N LEU A 492 5.44 -10.46 -3.88
CA LEU A 492 6.36 -10.28 -2.76
C LEU A 492 6.59 -11.56 -1.94
N ALA A 493 5.68 -12.53 -2.01
CA ALA A 493 5.73 -13.72 -1.19
C ALA A 493 6.74 -14.76 -1.71
N GLU A 494 7.42 -15.44 -0.77
CA GLU A 494 8.23 -16.63 -1.08
C GLU A 494 7.33 -17.72 -1.71
N LYS A 495 7.66 -18.14 -2.93
CA LYS A 495 6.87 -19.15 -3.65
C LYS A 495 7.22 -20.56 -3.15
N PRO A 496 6.27 -21.29 -2.55
CA PRO A 496 6.53 -22.64 -2.09
C PRO A 496 6.73 -23.60 -3.27
N GLY A 497 7.73 -24.47 -3.16
CA GLY A 497 8.01 -25.49 -4.17
C GLY A 497 6.81 -26.42 -4.42
N LYS A 498 6.69 -26.95 -5.66
CA LYS A 498 5.58 -27.83 -6.10
C LYS A 498 5.31 -29.02 -5.17
N GLY A 499 6.37 -29.65 -4.62
CA GLY A 499 6.24 -30.77 -3.69
C GLY A 499 5.53 -30.37 -2.39
N ARG A 500 5.82 -29.17 -1.88
CA ARG A 500 5.18 -28.61 -0.69
C ARG A 500 3.71 -28.30 -0.93
N LEU A 501 3.37 -27.70 -2.07
CA LEU A 501 1.97 -27.43 -2.44
C LEU A 501 1.15 -28.73 -2.52
N LYS A 502 1.71 -29.79 -3.16
CA LYS A 502 1.07 -31.10 -3.22
C LYS A 502 0.81 -31.71 -1.84
N ALA A 503 1.71 -31.50 -0.87
CA ALA A 503 1.54 -32.01 0.50
C ALA A 503 0.36 -31.36 1.25
N LEU A 504 -0.06 -30.15 0.83
CA LEU A 504 -1.22 -29.46 1.39
C LEU A 504 -2.55 -29.99 0.85
N CYS A 505 -2.54 -30.63 -0.32
CA CYS A 505 -3.76 -31.15 -0.95
C CYS A 505 -4.37 -32.30 -0.15
N GLY A 506 -5.70 -32.36 -0.12
CA GLY A 506 -6.48 -33.39 0.55
C GLY A 506 -7.84 -32.89 0.97
N LYS A 507 -8.65 -33.80 1.52
CA LYS A 507 -9.93 -33.48 2.14
C LYS A 507 -9.76 -33.20 3.63
N TYR A 508 -10.68 -32.41 4.16
CA TYR A 508 -10.65 -31.94 5.55
C TYR A 508 -11.99 -32.21 6.24
N GLU A 509 -11.95 -32.51 7.53
CA GLU A 509 -13.15 -32.70 8.35
C GLU A 509 -13.92 -31.40 8.50
N HIS A 510 -15.25 -31.49 8.48
CA HIS A 510 -16.13 -30.36 8.78
C HIS A 510 -16.43 -30.36 10.29
N PRO A 511 -16.07 -29.31 11.02
CA PRO A 511 -16.52 -29.14 12.41
C PRO A 511 -18.05 -28.92 12.45
N ASP A 512 -18.72 -29.52 13.42
CA ASP A 512 -20.20 -29.56 13.50
C ASP A 512 -20.88 -28.18 13.60
N ASP A 513 -20.17 -27.13 14.04
CA ASP A 513 -20.71 -25.79 14.24
C ASP A 513 -20.09 -24.74 13.30
N ALA A 514 -19.55 -25.15 12.15
CA ALA A 514 -18.86 -24.25 11.22
C ALA A 514 -19.80 -23.58 10.23
N GLU A 515 -19.98 -22.26 10.30
CA GLU A 515 -20.68 -21.49 9.25
C GLU A 515 -20.00 -21.63 7.88
N ILE A 516 -18.65 -21.63 7.84
CA ILE A 516 -17.85 -21.87 6.64
C ILE A 516 -16.61 -22.68 7.03
N CYS A 517 -16.35 -23.77 6.33
CA CYS A 517 -15.16 -24.60 6.53
C CYS A 517 -14.46 -24.96 5.21
N VAL A 518 -13.21 -25.43 5.30
CA VAL A 518 -12.45 -25.96 4.17
C VAL A 518 -12.83 -27.44 3.97
N ASP A 519 -13.39 -27.77 2.82
CA ASP A 519 -13.74 -29.15 2.42
C ASP A 519 -12.54 -29.86 1.79
N GLU A 520 -11.94 -29.23 0.79
CA GLU A 520 -10.85 -29.81 0.03
C GLU A 520 -9.83 -28.76 -0.40
N VAL A 521 -8.55 -29.14 -0.41
CA VAL A 521 -7.46 -28.36 -1.02
C VAL A 521 -6.89 -29.18 -2.16
N PHE A 522 -6.73 -28.56 -3.34
CA PHE A 522 -6.28 -29.26 -4.56
C PHE A 522 -5.46 -28.35 -5.48
N MET A 523 -4.75 -28.99 -6.42
CA MET A 523 -3.99 -28.29 -7.46
C MET A 523 -4.77 -28.26 -8.78
N GLN A 524 -4.84 -27.09 -9.40
CA GLN A 524 -5.36 -26.89 -10.75
C GLN A 524 -4.45 -25.91 -11.50
N ASP A 525 -4.01 -26.24 -12.70
CA ASP A 525 -3.12 -25.43 -13.57
C ASP A 525 -1.88 -24.88 -12.84
N GLY A 526 -1.27 -25.72 -11.99
CA GLY A 526 -0.07 -25.38 -11.21
C GLY A 526 -0.32 -24.46 -10.01
N LYS A 527 -1.57 -24.09 -9.73
CA LYS A 527 -1.98 -23.23 -8.62
C LYS A 527 -2.74 -24.02 -7.56
N LEU A 528 -2.70 -23.52 -6.32
CA LEU A 528 -3.43 -24.11 -5.20
C LEU A 528 -4.83 -23.50 -5.10
N TYR A 529 -5.82 -24.36 -4.86
CA TYR A 529 -7.22 -23.97 -4.65
C TYR A 529 -7.74 -24.61 -3.38
N ALA A 530 -8.73 -23.96 -2.76
CA ALA A 530 -9.55 -24.56 -1.72
C ALA A 530 -11.03 -24.50 -2.09
N LYS A 531 -11.72 -25.60 -1.85
CA LYS A 531 -13.17 -25.70 -1.84
C LYS A 531 -13.67 -25.45 -0.43
N PHE A 532 -14.65 -24.60 -0.31
CA PHE A 532 -15.28 -24.22 0.96
C PHE A 532 -16.73 -24.68 0.94
N LEU A 533 -17.21 -25.10 2.10
CA LEU A 533 -18.62 -25.34 2.36
C LEU A 533 -19.12 -24.32 3.37
N GLY A 534 -20.28 -23.76 3.13
CA GLY A 534 -20.96 -22.84 4.03
C GLY A 534 -22.47 -22.98 3.92
N ASP A 535 -23.20 -22.28 4.78
CA ASP A 535 -24.68 -22.31 4.80
C ASP A 535 -25.32 -21.92 3.48
N ASP A 536 -24.67 -21.01 2.72
CA ASP A 536 -25.12 -20.54 1.41
C ASP A 536 -24.68 -21.46 0.24
N GLY A 537 -24.01 -22.59 0.52
CA GLY A 537 -23.53 -23.55 -0.46
C GLY A 537 -22.02 -23.65 -0.60
N GLU A 538 -21.58 -24.25 -1.72
CA GLU A 538 -20.18 -24.50 -2.01
C GLU A 538 -19.58 -23.39 -2.87
N PHE A 539 -18.33 -22.99 -2.59
CA PHE A 539 -17.54 -22.16 -3.49
C PHE A 539 -16.06 -22.57 -3.51
N THR A 540 -15.41 -22.28 -4.62
CA THR A 540 -13.96 -22.55 -4.78
C THR A 540 -13.21 -21.25 -4.98
N SER A 541 -12.04 -21.14 -4.35
CA SER A 541 -11.17 -19.97 -4.49
C SER A 541 -9.71 -20.38 -4.65
N GLN A 542 -8.98 -19.64 -5.48
CA GLN A 542 -7.55 -19.75 -5.59
C GLN A 542 -6.90 -19.29 -4.30
N LEU A 543 -5.88 -20.03 -3.83
CA LEU A 543 -5.02 -19.68 -2.73
C LEU A 543 -3.69 -19.15 -3.26
N TYR A 544 -3.18 -18.09 -2.63
CA TYR A 544 -1.86 -17.55 -2.94
C TYR A 544 -1.01 -17.45 -1.65
N PRO A 545 0.31 -17.69 -1.72
CA PRO A 545 1.16 -17.68 -0.54
C PRO A 545 1.25 -16.27 0.05
N ILE A 546 1.17 -16.15 1.38
CA ILE A 546 1.40 -14.93 2.16
C ILE A 546 2.39 -15.18 3.30
N GLY A 547 2.90 -16.39 3.41
CA GLY A 547 3.89 -16.82 4.40
C GLY A 547 4.23 -18.29 4.23
N LYS A 548 5.21 -18.78 5.01
CA LYS A 548 5.68 -20.18 4.87
C LYS A 548 4.58 -21.24 4.92
N LYS A 549 3.59 -21.06 5.77
CA LYS A 549 2.46 -22.01 5.96
C LYS A 549 1.09 -21.32 5.83
N THR A 550 1.07 -20.07 5.42
CA THR A 550 -0.13 -19.24 5.39
C THR A 550 -0.41 -18.80 3.96
N PHE A 551 -1.67 -18.92 3.56
CA PHE A 551 -2.15 -18.56 2.24
C PHE A 551 -3.33 -17.59 2.37
N GLY A 552 -3.35 -16.59 1.52
CA GLY A 552 -4.50 -15.71 1.32
C GLY A 552 -5.48 -16.33 0.33
N ARG A 553 -6.75 -15.96 0.43
CA ARG A 553 -7.81 -16.34 -0.51
C ARG A 553 -8.01 -15.23 -1.53
N LYS A 554 -7.93 -15.52 -2.83
CA LYS A 554 -8.23 -14.53 -3.89
C LYS A 554 -9.67 -14.05 -3.80
N GLY A 555 -9.87 -12.75 -3.99
CA GLY A 555 -11.18 -12.10 -3.93
C GLY A 555 -11.76 -11.91 -2.52
N GLY A 556 -10.98 -12.13 -1.45
CA GLY A 556 -11.42 -11.93 -0.08
C GLY A 556 -10.27 -11.69 0.89
N PHE A 557 -10.60 -11.40 2.15
CA PHE A 557 -9.63 -11.08 3.19
C PHE A 557 -9.41 -12.23 4.20
N SER A 558 -9.73 -13.45 3.81
CA SER A 558 -9.52 -14.62 4.65
C SER A 558 -8.14 -15.23 4.40
N LYS A 559 -7.61 -15.91 5.42
CA LYS A 559 -6.36 -16.66 5.33
C LYS A 559 -6.53 -18.10 5.78
N LEU A 560 -5.74 -18.98 5.20
CA LEU A 560 -5.59 -20.37 5.60
C LEU A 560 -4.20 -20.58 6.16
N THR A 561 -4.12 -21.17 7.35
CA THR A 561 -2.83 -21.54 7.95
C THR A 561 -2.75 -23.06 8.07
N PHE A 562 -1.76 -23.67 7.39
CA PHE A 562 -1.59 -25.13 7.37
C PHE A 562 -0.69 -25.61 8.52
N GLY A 563 -1.25 -26.48 9.35
CA GLY A 563 -0.54 -27.25 10.35
C GLY A 563 0.08 -28.53 9.77
N LYS A 564 0.44 -29.49 10.64
CA LYS A 564 0.95 -30.80 10.20
C LYS A 564 -0.17 -31.64 9.56
N ASP A 565 -1.32 -31.69 10.21
CA ASP A 565 -2.46 -32.51 9.81
C ASP A 565 -3.79 -31.70 9.90
N CYS A 566 -3.74 -30.40 9.71
CA CYS A 566 -4.91 -29.53 9.76
C CYS A 566 -4.71 -28.26 8.94
N VAL A 567 -5.82 -27.60 8.62
CA VAL A 567 -5.87 -26.24 8.09
C VAL A 567 -6.77 -25.39 9.00
N THR A 568 -6.30 -24.19 9.34
CA THR A 568 -7.10 -23.21 10.10
C THR A 568 -7.58 -22.12 9.15
N TYR A 569 -8.89 -21.88 9.15
CA TYR A 569 -9.58 -20.85 8.39
C TYR A 569 -10.48 -20.05 9.34
N ASN A 570 -10.30 -18.74 9.41
CA ASN A 570 -11.04 -17.84 10.33
C ASN A 570 -11.14 -18.39 11.76
N ASP A 571 -9.99 -18.78 12.34
CA ASP A 571 -9.84 -19.39 13.68
C ASP A 571 -10.46 -20.78 13.85
N LEU A 572 -11.12 -21.31 12.84
CA LEU A 572 -11.64 -22.67 12.81
C LEU A 572 -10.60 -23.64 12.25
N SER A 573 -10.29 -24.71 12.97
CA SER A 573 -9.32 -25.73 12.56
C SER A 573 -10.02 -26.97 12.02
N CYS A 574 -9.79 -27.28 10.74
CA CYS A 574 -10.27 -28.48 10.06
C CYS A 574 -9.13 -29.51 10.01
N LYS A 575 -9.34 -30.72 10.49
CA LYS A 575 -8.36 -31.79 10.47
C LYS A 575 -8.30 -32.43 9.09
N LYS A 576 -7.11 -32.77 8.62
CA LYS A 576 -6.91 -33.46 7.36
C LYS A 576 -7.35 -34.93 7.50
N LEU A 577 -8.17 -35.39 6.53
CA LEU A 577 -8.70 -36.77 6.45
C LEU A 577 -7.67 -37.76 5.87
#